data_2d033be45f7d17432d87e72c23a6ffb9
#
_entry.id   2d033be45f7d17432d87e72c23a6ffb9
#
_cell.length_a   1.000
_cell.length_b   1.000
_cell.length_c   1.000
_cell.angle_alpha   90.00
_cell.angle_beta   90.00
_cell.angle_gamma   90.00
#
_symmetry.space_group_name_H-M   'P 1'
#
loop_
_entity.id
_entity.type
_entity.pdbx_description
1 polymer ?
#
loop_
_entity_poly.entity_id
_entity_poly.type
_entity_poly.pdbx_seq_one_letter_code
_entity_poly.pdbx_strand_id
1 'polypeptide(L)'
;MKLQPALIFGEHMVLQRDKEIKVFGTTTADDTVTVTLCGESVSAVAEDGVWEVTLSPKAACEKTTMSISSRVTEETIEFKDVAIGEVWLAGGQSNMEFLMKFDYDYKETAELPDDDELRYFCYPQTAFKGFLETENNCPNWGFWRKWNDAENRKQFSAVATYAAMILRKKLGVPVGIVACNWGGTPASAWTKREDMEANPALKPVLDWHNSELEKINWAKYITASDKKAEPQDPKMQEVFERMMMGEDMSDFFKNFDPSVFMQADFVPFMPGPRSTVRPSGLYENMLTKVAPYTIRGVLWYQGEDDDARDWAEFYDESMKTMIKSWRNLWGYDFPFYQVELAPFKGVGPTAAKNYPLIRHKQAKAVAETEDAYDICILDAGEELNIHPRHKKIVGERLGRVVMRHTYGDDSLVADCPRVIGISKEPEAIVLSFADAAGGIEIREGLGEVLKIKQDGLFKSYIAETDGDKLVLLLRYEAHKPVEITYCEDNFCNAALFNSEGNPVYGFKFEA
;
A
#
# COMPACT_ATOMS: atom_id res chain seq x y z
N MET A 1 -2.91 25.34 27.19
CA MET A 1 -2.22 24.46 26.20
C MET A 1 -1.80 25.38 25.06
N LYS A 2 -0.69 25.14 24.37
CA LYS A 2 -0.34 25.95 23.18
C LYS A 2 -1.23 25.59 22.00
N LEU A 3 -1.35 26.52 21.04
CA LEU A 3 -1.91 26.21 19.72
C LEU A 3 -1.01 25.22 19.01
N GLN A 4 -1.55 24.06 18.64
CA GLN A 4 -0.82 22.99 17.98
C GLN A 4 -1.63 22.37 16.84
N PRO A 5 -1.35 22.73 15.59
CA PRO A 5 -1.87 22.01 14.45
C PRO A 5 -1.41 20.54 14.47
N ALA A 6 -2.18 19.64 13.86
CA ALA A 6 -1.75 18.25 13.69
C ALA A 6 -0.42 18.19 12.92
N LEU A 7 0.39 17.17 13.21
CA LEU A 7 1.76 17.03 12.69
C LEU A 7 1.85 17.09 11.15
N ILE A 8 0.78 16.72 10.46
CA ILE A 8 0.73 16.72 9.00
C ILE A 8 0.73 18.14 8.39
N PHE A 9 0.37 19.17 9.18
CA PHE A 9 0.42 20.57 8.71
C PHE A 9 1.80 21.16 8.96
N GLY A 10 2.43 21.64 7.89
CA GLY A 10 3.78 22.19 7.95
C GLY A 10 4.17 22.91 6.66
N GLU A 11 5.37 23.47 6.63
CA GLU A 11 5.96 24.00 5.41
C GLU A 11 6.02 22.92 4.33
N HIS A 12 5.84 23.31 3.08
CA HIS A 12 5.84 22.45 1.90
C HIS A 12 4.64 21.49 1.79
N MET A 13 3.63 21.57 2.65
CA MET A 13 2.45 20.69 2.55
C MET A 13 1.70 20.91 1.25
N VAL A 14 0.99 19.87 0.81
CA VAL A 14 0.02 19.95 -0.29
C VAL A 14 -1.38 19.71 0.27
N LEU A 15 -2.27 20.66 0.08
CA LEU A 15 -3.69 20.55 0.44
C LEU A 15 -4.49 20.04 -0.77
N GLN A 16 -5.52 19.20 -0.53
CA GLN A 16 -6.31 18.65 -1.61
C GLN A 16 -7.16 19.71 -2.32
N ARG A 17 -7.01 19.82 -3.64
CA ARG A 17 -7.84 20.70 -4.49
C ARG A 17 -9.26 20.14 -4.69
N ASP A 18 -10.17 21.03 -5.05
CA ASP A 18 -11.54 20.74 -5.50
C ASP A 18 -12.37 19.91 -4.49
N LYS A 19 -11.94 19.88 -3.23
CA LYS A 19 -12.65 19.29 -2.08
C LYS A 19 -12.57 20.25 -0.89
N GLU A 20 -13.46 20.12 0.07
CA GLU A 20 -13.34 20.81 1.36
C GLU A 20 -12.01 20.49 2.02
N ILE A 21 -11.34 21.50 2.57
CA ILE A 21 -10.04 21.36 3.22
C ILE A 21 -10.25 21.39 4.73
N LYS A 22 -10.02 20.25 5.38
CA LYS A 22 -10.08 20.14 6.83
C LYS A 22 -8.72 20.45 7.44
N VAL A 23 -8.70 21.38 8.39
CA VAL A 23 -7.52 21.76 9.18
C VAL A 23 -7.86 21.55 10.65
N PHE A 24 -7.01 20.82 11.38
CA PHE A 24 -7.32 20.37 12.73
C PHE A 24 -6.09 20.33 13.63
N GLY A 25 -6.34 20.26 14.93
CA GLY A 25 -5.27 20.24 15.93
C GLY A 25 -5.79 20.33 17.36
N THR A 26 -4.92 20.76 18.25
CA THR A 26 -5.24 20.94 19.68
C THR A 26 -4.88 22.34 20.15
N THR A 27 -5.57 22.83 21.18
CA THR A 27 -5.31 24.08 21.87
C THR A 27 -5.92 24.04 23.28
N THR A 28 -6.08 25.18 23.94
CA THR A 28 -6.83 25.28 25.19
C THR A 28 -8.34 25.08 24.93
N ALA A 29 -9.05 24.42 25.83
CA ALA A 29 -10.51 24.29 25.75
C ALA A 29 -11.18 25.67 25.63
N ASP A 30 -12.29 25.73 24.91
CA ASP A 30 -13.08 26.95 24.64
C ASP A 30 -12.30 28.05 23.86
N ASP A 31 -11.12 27.74 23.32
CA ASP A 31 -10.38 28.65 22.46
C ASP A 31 -11.04 28.76 21.07
N THR A 32 -11.00 29.94 20.49
CA THR A 32 -11.44 30.17 19.13
C THR A 32 -10.20 30.13 18.22
N VAL A 33 -10.13 29.13 17.35
CA VAL A 33 -9.05 28.98 16.36
C VAL A 33 -9.57 29.46 15.01
N THR A 34 -8.80 30.32 14.35
CA THR A 34 -9.08 30.82 13.00
C THR A 34 -8.03 30.33 12.03
N VAL A 35 -8.47 29.74 10.93
CA VAL A 35 -7.62 29.35 9.80
C VAL A 35 -7.87 30.26 8.63
N THR A 36 -6.82 30.82 8.05
CA THR A 36 -6.86 31.67 6.86
C THR A 36 -6.06 31.03 5.73
N LEU A 37 -6.69 30.85 4.57
CA LEU A 37 -6.10 30.30 3.35
C LEU A 37 -6.71 30.96 2.11
N CYS A 38 -5.90 31.45 1.18
CA CYS A 38 -6.36 32.07 -0.08
C CYS A 38 -7.43 33.14 0.13
N GLY A 39 -7.31 33.96 1.18
CA GLY A 39 -8.24 35.06 1.49
C GLY A 39 -9.54 34.63 2.20
N GLU A 40 -9.80 33.34 2.39
CA GLU A 40 -10.88 32.82 3.23
C GLU A 40 -10.38 32.65 4.66
N SER A 41 -11.19 33.10 5.63
CA SER A 41 -10.95 32.90 7.05
C SER A 41 -12.16 32.22 7.68
N VAL A 42 -11.95 31.08 8.31
CA VAL A 42 -12.97 30.30 9.03
C VAL A 42 -12.52 30.05 10.47
N SER A 43 -13.44 30.14 11.40
CA SER A 43 -13.15 29.95 12.83
C SER A 43 -13.98 28.82 13.42
N ALA A 44 -13.39 28.09 14.36
CA ALA A 44 -14.08 27.09 15.18
C ALA A 44 -13.69 27.26 16.65
N VAL A 45 -14.59 26.85 17.56
CA VAL A 45 -14.29 26.77 18.98
C VAL A 45 -13.79 25.38 19.31
N ALA A 46 -12.67 25.30 20.06
CA ALA A 46 -12.11 24.04 20.48
C ALA A 46 -13.00 23.37 21.56
N GLU A 47 -13.46 22.15 21.28
CA GLU A 47 -14.17 21.30 22.22
C GLU A 47 -13.18 20.38 22.94
N ASP A 48 -13.13 20.40 24.25
CA ASP A 48 -12.16 19.64 25.06
C ASP A 48 -10.69 19.82 24.60
N GLY A 49 -10.39 20.99 24.01
CA GLY A 49 -9.07 21.31 23.50
C GLY A 49 -8.75 20.75 22.12
N VAL A 50 -9.72 20.16 21.43
CA VAL A 50 -9.59 19.72 20.02
C VAL A 50 -10.35 20.69 19.12
N TRP A 51 -9.77 21.07 18.01
CA TRP A 51 -10.39 21.96 17.03
C TRP A 51 -10.29 21.39 15.60
N GLU A 52 -11.31 21.65 14.82
CA GLU A 52 -11.35 21.37 13.39
C GLU A 52 -12.01 22.55 12.66
N VAL A 53 -11.40 23.00 11.59
CA VAL A 53 -11.93 24.04 10.69
C VAL A 53 -12.05 23.44 9.29
N THR A 54 -13.16 23.65 8.64
CA THR A 54 -13.40 23.25 7.25
C THR A 54 -13.44 24.48 6.35
N LEU A 55 -12.50 24.56 5.43
CA LEU A 55 -12.43 25.59 4.39
C LEU A 55 -13.12 25.10 3.11
N SER A 56 -13.64 26.04 2.33
CA SER A 56 -14.26 25.72 1.04
C SER A 56 -13.24 25.16 0.05
N PRO A 57 -13.68 24.40 -1.00
CA PRO A 57 -12.81 23.90 -2.04
C PRO A 57 -11.97 24.99 -2.69
N LYS A 58 -10.72 24.71 -3.02
CA LYS A 58 -9.79 25.60 -3.71
C LYS A 58 -9.29 24.99 -5.01
N ALA A 59 -9.05 25.82 -6.01
CA ALA A 59 -8.35 25.41 -7.22
C ALA A 59 -6.86 25.17 -6.94
N ALA A 60 -6.21 24.40 -7.81
CA ALA A 60 -4.78 24.14 -7.70
C ALA A 60 -3.96 25.43 -7.75
N CYS A 61 -2.93 25.51 -6.91
CA CYS A 61 -1.89 26.53 -6.97
C CYS A 61 -0.57 25.98 -6.43
N GLU A 62 0.53 26.44 -7.02
CA GLU A 62 1.87 25.96 -6.67
C GLU A 62 2.32 26.49 -5.30
N LYS A 63 1.90 27.71 -4.94
CA LYS A 63 2.33 28.35 -3.70
C LYS A 63 1.30 29.31 -3.13
N THR A 64 1.00 29.14 -1.86
CA THR A 64 0.19 30.08 -1.07
C THR A 64 0.66 30.05 0.38
N THR A 65 0.04 30.89 1.20
CA THR A 65 0.27 30.96 2.66
C THR A 65 -0.98 30.50 3.39
N MET A 66 -0.81 29.70 4.44
CA MET A 66 -1.86 29.38 5.40
C MET A 66 -1.45 29.90 6.78
N SER A 67 -2.37 30.57 7.47
CA SER A 67 -2.16 30.98 8.86
C SER A 67 -3.22 30.39 9.76
N ILE A 68 -2.81 30.01 10.97
CA ILE A 68 -3.65 29.46 12.05
C ILE A 68 -3.42 30.34 13.28
N SER A 69 -4.47 30.95 13.80
CA SER A 69 -4.40 31.83 14.98
C SER A 69 -5.34 31.37 16.10
N SER A 70 -4.91 31.54 17.32
CA SER A 70 -5.65 31.29 18.54
C SER A 70 -6.01 32.61 19.23
N ARG A 71 -7.25 32.76 19.62
CA ARG A 71 -7.72 33.94 20.33
C ARG A 71 -7.26 33.99 21.79
N VAL A 72 -7.17 32.80 22.44
CA VAL A 72 -6.83 32.70 23.87
C VAL A 72 -5.32 32.82 24.09
N THR A 73 -4.52 32.13 23.26
CA THR A 73 -3.06 32.15 23.40
C THR A 73 -2.42 33.31 22.67
N GLU A 74 -3.16 34.05 21.81
CA GLU A 74 -2.68 35.11 20.93
C GLU A 74 -1.55 34.64 19.98
N GLU A 75 -1.38 33.31 19.84
CA GLU A 75 -0.39 32.71 18.94
C GLU A 75 -0.91 32.70 17.50
N THR A 76 -0.01 32.92 16.56
CA THR A 76 -0.25 32.72 15.13
C THR A 76 0.88 31.88 14.55
N ILE A 77 0.49 30.81 13.88
CA ILE A 77 1.41 29.94 13.12
C ILE A 77 1.17 30.22 11.63
N GLU A 78 2.22 30.46 10.90
CA GLU A 78 2.15 30.74 9.45
C GLU A 78 3.02 29.74 8.68
N PHE A 79 2.43 29.12 7.64
CA PHE A 79 3.11 28.27 6.66
C PHE A 79 3.15 29.01 5.32
N LYS A 80 4.35 29.27 4.78
CA LYS A 80 4.57 30.16 3.63
C LYS A 80 4.70 29.45 2.29
N ASP A 81 4.97 28.17 2.31
CA ASP A 81 5.11 27.35 1.11
C ASP A 81 4.10 26.20 1.14
N VAL A 82 2.83 26.57 1.02
CA VAL A 82 1.71 25.64 0.92
C VAL A 82 1.30 25.52 -0.54
N ALA A 83 1.19 24.31 -1.07
CA ALA A 83 0.60 24.06 -2.38
C ALA A 83 -0.82 23.52 -2.25
N ILE A 84 -1.62 23.74 -3.29
CA ILE A 84 -2.94 23.12 -3.43
C ILE A 84 -2.90 22.26 -4.69
N GLY A 85 -3.15 20.97 -4.56
CA GLY A 85 -3.01 20.01 -5.64
C GLY A 85 -3.69 18.69 -5.34
N GLU A 86 -3.13 17.60 -5.81
CA GLU A 86 -3.63 16.25 -5.53
C GLU A 86 -2.91 15.64 -4.33
N VAL A 87 -3.64 15.08 -3.40
CA VAL A 87 -3.09 14.41 -2.20
C VAL A 87 -3.49 12.95 -2.21
N TRP A 88 -2.50 12.08 -2.20
CA TRP A 88 -2.68 10.63 -2.20
C TRP A 88 -2.06 10.00 -0.95
N LEU A 89 -2.82 9.16 -0.26
CA LEU A 89 -2.32 8.41 0.88
C LEU A 89 -1.70 7.10 0.38
N ALA A 90 -0.41 6.88 0.71
CA ALA A 90 0.32 5.67 0.42
C ALA A 90 0.37 4.78 1.66
N GLY A 91 -0.51 3.80 1.72
CA GLY A 91 -0.65 2.84 2.82
C GLY A 91 -0.16 1.45 2.47
N GLY A 92 0.06 0.63 3.48
CA GLY A 92 0.49 -0.77 3.30
C GLY A 92 1.66 -1.17 4.17
N GLN A 93 2.45 -2.13 3.67
CA GLN A 93 3.62 -2.62 4.37
C GLN A 93 4.94 -2.37 3.62
N SER A 94 5.96 -3.15 3.86
CA SER A 94 7.33 -2.93 3.39
C SER A 94 7.48 -2.67 1.90
N ASN A 95 6.66 -3.27 1.04
CA ASN A 95 6.70 -3.02 -0.40
C ASN A 95 6.15 -1.64 -0.80
N MET A 96 5.21 -1.04 -0.02
CA MET A 96 4.84 0.37 -0.16
C MET A 96 5.87 1.29 0.52
N GLU A 97 6.42 0.89 1.64
CA GLU A 97 7.47 1.62 2.36
C GLU A 97 8.81 1.66 1.60
N PHE A 98 9.04 0.74 0.68
CA PHE A 98 10.30 0.55 -0.06
C PHE A 98 10.85 1.86 -0.62
N LEU A 99 12.04 2.24 -0.14
CA LEU A 99 12.63 3.55 -0.42
C LEU A 99 13.24 3.60 -1.82
N MET A 100 13.16 4.76 -2.46
CA MET A 100 13.73 5.04 -3.77
C MET A 100 15.21 4.61 -3.88
N LYS A 101 16.01 4.81 -2.83
CA LYS A 101 17.44 4.44 -2.85
C LYS A 101 17.71 2.95 -3.11
N PHE A 102 16.73 2.07 -2.87
CA PHE A 102 16.85 0.63 -3.08
C PHE A 102 16.29 0.18 -4.43
N ASP A 103 15.53 1.05 -5.11
CA ASP A 103 14.94 0.74 -6.40
C ASP A 103 16.01 0.54 -7.49
N TYR A 104 15.74 -0.39 -8.40
CA TYR A 104 16.67 -0.74 -9.48
C TYR A 104 16.96 0.45 -10.41
N ASP A 105 15.91 1.22 -10.73
CA ASP A 105 15.95 2.35 -11.64
C ASP A 105 16.33 3.68 -10.95
N TYR A 106 16.65 3.66 -9.65
CA TYR A 106 16.89 4.88 -8.87
C TYR A 106 17.97 5.78 -9.44
N LYS A 107 19.07 5.21 -9.95
CA LYS A 107 20.19 6.02 -10.49
C LYS A 107 19.74 6.92 -11.63
N GLU A 108 18.96 6.36 -12.56
CA GLU A 108 18.40 7.11 -13.69
C GLU A 108 17.36 8.13 -13.21
N THR A 109 16.48 7.70 -12.30
CA THR A 109 15.40 8.54 -11.77
C THR A 109 15.93 9.71 -10.95
N ALA A 110 17.04 9.52 -10.23
CA ALA A 110 17.68 10.57 -9.44
C ALA A 110 18.30 11.70 -10.30
N GLU A 111 18.57 11.44 -11.59
CA GLU A 111 19.07 12.41 -12.55
C GLU A 111 17.95 13.27 -13.19
N LEU A 112 16.69 12.95 -12.93
CA LEU A 112 15.56 13.76 -13.39
C LEU A 112 15.63 15.16 -12.77
N PRO A 113 15.14 16.17 -13.50
CA PRO A 113 15.08 17.54 -12.98
C PRO A 113 14.39 17.64 -11.63
N ASP A 114 14.76 18.66 -10.87
CA ASP A 114 14.04 19.02 -9.65
C ASP A 114 12.57 19.33 -9.96
N ASP A 115 11.66 18.90 -9.10
CA ASP A 115 10.23 19.23 -9.14
C ASP A 115 9.76 19.62 -7.73
N ASP A 116 9.70 20.92 -7.47
CA ASP A 116 9.22 21.49 -6.22
C ASP A 116 7.75 21.18 -5.92
N GLU A 117 7.02 20.72 -6.92
CA GLU A 117 5.59 20.43 -6.83
C GLU A 117 5.29 18.94 -6.67
N LEU A 118 6.30 18.09 -6.68
CA LEU A 118 6.23 16.71 -6.21
C LEU A 118 6.70 16.68 -4.75
N ARG A 119 5.76 16.47 -3.81
CA ARG A 119 6.00 16.61 -2.38
C ARG A 119 5.62 15.33 -1.63
N TYR A 120 6.33 15.05 -0.56
CA TYR A 120 6.19 13.82 0.19
C TYR A 120 6.22 14.09 1.69
N PHE A 121 5.27 13.51 2.40
CA PHE A 121 5.21 13.47 3.85
C PHE A 121 5.21 12.02 4.31
N CYS A 122 6.02 11.67 5.30
CA CYS A 122 5.97 10.37 5.94
C CYS A 122 5.49 10.54 7.39
N TYR A 123 4.36 9.94 7.74
CA TYR A 123 3.90 9.94 9.11
C TYR A 123 4.82 9.08 9.98
N PRO A 124 5.25 9.55 11.16
CA PRO A 124 6.09 8.77 12.06
C PRO A 124 5.45 7.43 12.44
N GLN A 125 6.18 6.35 12.29
CA GLN A 125 5.71 5.01 12.66
C GLN A 125 5.48 4.94 14.17
N THR A 126 4.23 4.75 14.59
CA THR A 126 3.79 4.82 15.98
C THR A 126 2.85 3.66 16.28
N ALA A 127 3.33 2.66 17.03
CA ALA A 127 2.57 1.46 17.33
C ALA A 127 1.62 1.62 18.55
N PHE A 128 1.93 2.54 19.47
CA PHE A 128 1.17 2.78 20.69
C PHE A 128 1.34 4.21 21.19
N LYS A 129 0.42 4.67 22.04
CA LYS A 129 0.50 6.00 22.63
C LYS A 129 1.79 6.15 23.46
N GLY A 130 2.56 7.20 23.20
CA GLY A 130 3.85 7.46 23.84
C GLY A 130 5.05 6.87 23.10
N PHE A 131 4.86 6.17 21.99
CA PHE A 131 5.94 5.60 21.19
C PHE A 131 6.94 6.66 20.73
N LEU A 132 6.48 7.80 20.22
CA LEU A 132 7.33 8.89 19.73
C LEU A 132 8.16 9.56 20.84
N GLU A 133 7.71 9.48 22.10
CA GLU A 133 8.44 10.02 23.24
C GLU A 133 9.66 9.16 23.58
N THR A 134 9.63 7.87 23.22
CA THR A 134 10.68 6.89 23.49
C THR A 134 11.62 6.65 22.29
N GLU A 135 11.10 6.81 21.06
CA GLU A 135 11.75 6.42 19.80
C GLU A 135 12.23 7.62 18.95
N ASN A 136 12.42 8.76 19.53
CA ASN A 136 12.47 10.07 18.90
C ASN A 136 13.71 10.35 18.03
N ASN A 137 14.06 9.48 17.07
CA ASN A 137 15.17 9.71 16.14
C ASN A 137 14.95 9.21 14.72
N CYS A 138 13.79 9.47 14.13
CA CYS A 138 13.66 9.33 12.69
C CYS A 138 13.76 10.71 12.02
N PRO A 139 14.95 11.13 11.59
CA PRO A 139 15.19 12.46 11.01
C PRO A 139 14.43 12.70 9.72
N ASN A 140 13.75 11.67 9.21
CA ASN A 140 13.10 11.66 7.93
C ASN A 140 11.57 11.68 8.01
N TRP A 141 10.95 11.77 9.18
CA TRP A 141 9.50 11.65 9.37
C TRP A 141 8.89 12.89 10.01
N GLY A 142 7.60 13.10 9.75
CA GLY A 142 6.84 14.15 10.41
C GLY A 142 6.96 15.54 9.78
N PHE A 143 7.50 15.64 8.55
CA PHE A 143 7.52 16.88 7.80
C PHE A 143 7.49 16.63 6.28
N TRP A 144 7.01 17.63 5.53
CA TRP A 144 6.95 17.59 4.08
C TRP A 144 8.30 17.88 3.45
N ARG A 145 8.57 17.22 2.34
CA ARG A 145 9.77 17.36 1.52
C ARG A 145 9.40 17.51 0.06
N LYS A 146 10.31 18.11 -0.70
CA LYS A 146 10.18 18.27 -2.14
C LYS A 146 11.13 17.34 -2.88
N TRP A 147 10.80 17.04 -4.13
CA TRP A 147 11.67 16.30 -5.04
C TRP A 147 12.74 17.23 -5.64
N ASN A 148 13.53 17.89 -4.82
CA ASN A 148 14.54 18.88 -5.24
C ASN A 148 15.88 18.73 -4.52
N ASP A 149 16.02 17.71 -3.70
CA ASP A 149 17.22 17.40 -2.94
C ASP A 149 17.55 15.92 -3.04
N ALA A 150 18.80 15.58 -3.32
CA ALA A 150 19.24 14.21 -3.53
C ALA A 150 19.03 13.31 -2.30
N GLU A 151 19.16 13.85 -1.09
CA GLU A 151 18.93 13.07 0.13
C GLU A 151 17.44 12.86 0.39
N ASN A 152 16.61 13.86 0.09
CA ASN A 152 15.15 13.70 0.17
C ASN A 152 14.65 12.63 -0.80
N ARG A 153 15.10 12.66 -2.07
CA ARG A 153 14.71 11.70 -3.10
C ARG A 153 14.92 10.24 -2.67
N LYS A 154 16.03 9.96 -1.98
CA LYS A 154 16.36 8.62 -1.47
C LYS A 154 15.32 8.06 -0.51
N GLN A 155 14.61 8.92 0.21
CA GLN A 155 13.73 8.57 1.33
C GLN A 155 12.24 8.46 0.95
N PHE A 156 11.89 8.74 -0.29
CA PHE A 156 10.51 8.62 -0.75
C PHE A 156 10.16 7.16 -1.03
N SER A 157 8.87 6.78 -0.86
CA SER A 157 8.37 5.49 -1.34
C SER A 157 8.55 5.37 -2.85
N ALA A 158 9.21 4.33 -3.32
CA ALA A 158 9.46 4.16 -4.75
C ALA A 158 8.13 4.01 -5.53
N VAL A 159 7.25 3.10 -5.10
CA VAL A 159 5.96 2.86 -5.77
C VAL A 159 5.11 4.14 -5.82
N ALA A 160 4.93 4.79 -4.67
CA ALA A 160 4.11 6.00 -4.60
C ALA A 160 4.71 7.17 -5.39
N THR A 161 6.03 7.29 -5.42
CA THR A 161 6.73 8.34 -6.17
C THR A 161 6.57 8.17 -7.68
N TYR A 162 6.77 6.96 -8.22
CA TYR A 162 6.57 6.71 -9.64
C TYR A 162 5.11 6.93 -10.07
N ALA A 163 4.14 6.52 -9.24
CA ALA A 163 2.73 6.85 -9.48
C ALA A 163 2.50 8.37 -9.49
N ALA A 164 3.02 9.09 -8.50
CA ALA A 164 2.90 10.53 -8.40
C ALA A 164 3.57 11.28 -9.57
N MET A 165 4.69 10.80 -10.09
CA MET A 165 5.35 11.34 -11.29
C MET A 165 4.44 11.26 -12.53
N ILE A 166 3.71 10.16 -12.72
CA ILE A 166 2.71 10.04 -13.78
C ILE A 166 1.60 11.08 -13.59
N LEU A 167 1.05 11.19 -12.38
CA LEU A 167 0.00 12.16 -12.06
C LEU A 167 0.49 13.59 -12.28
N ARG A 168 1.68 13.93 -11.78
CA ARG A 168 2.30 15.23 -11.90
C ARG A 168 2.48 15.64 -13.37
N LYS A 169 3.01 14.72 -14.19
CA LYS A 169 3.21 14.93 -15.62
C LYS A 169 1.89 15.15 -16.39
N LYS A 170 0.87 14.37 -16.04
CA LYS A 170 -0.41 14.38 -16.76
C LYS A 170 -1.31 15.54 -16.33
N LEU A 171 -1.37 15.85 -15.05
CA LEU A 171 -2.29 16.85 -14.50
C LEU A 171 -1.70 18.25 -14.48
N GLY A 172 -0.37 18.39 -14.44
CA GLY A 172 0.31 19.69 -14.39
C GLY A 172 0.06 20.47 -13.08
N VAL A 173 -0.37 19.81 -12.01
CA VAL A 173 -0.65 20.43 -10.70
C VAL A 173 0.25 19.84 -9.61
N PRO A 174 0.43 20.50 -8.46
CA PRO A 174 1.14 19.92 -7.33
C PRO A 174 0.59 18.55 -6.93
N VAL A 175 1.48 17.61 -6.59
CA VAL A 175 1.11 16.28 -6.09
C VAL A 175 1.82 16.02 -4.77
N GLY A 176 1.05 15.74 -3.74
CA GLY A 176 1.51 15.37 -2.41
C GLY A 176 1.23 13.90 -2.10
N ILE A 177 2.25 13.17 -1.68
CA ILE A 177 2.11 11.83 -1.13
C ILE A 177 2.17 11.90 0.39
N VAL A 178 1.18 11.31 1.04
CA VAL A 178 1.15 11.09 2.49
C VAL A 178 1.43 9.62 2.73
N ALA A 179 2.66 9.27 3.07
CA ALA A 179 3.02 7.91 3.42
C ALA A 179 2.59 7.60 4.86
N CYS A 180 1.75 6.59 5.00
CA CYS A 180 1.29 6.04 6.26
C CYS A 180 1.31 4.50 6.12
N ASN A 181 2.50 3.93 6.28
CA ASN A 181 2.78 2.51 6.04
C ASN A 181 3.80 1.99 7.05
N TRP A 182 3.87 0.66 7.20
CA TRP A 182 4.85 0.00 8.08
C TRP A 182 5.08 -1.45 7.65
N GLY A 183 6.34 -1.84 7.42
CA GLY A 183 6.73 -3.18 7.03
C GLY A 183 6.33 -4.25 8.06
N GLY A 184 5.98 -5.46 7.59
CA GLY A 184 5.62 -6.60 8.44
C GLY A 184 4.32 -6.40 9.21
N THR A 185 3.32 -5.73 8.63
CA THR A 185 2.05 -5.47 9.31
C THR A 185 0.86 -6.01 8.51
N PRO A 186 -0.07 -6.73 9.18
CA PRO A 186 -1.28 -7.26 8.56
C PRO A 186 -2.35 -6.17 8.35
N ALA A 187 -3.29 -6.41 7.45
CA ALA A 187 -4.43 -5.51 7.21
C ALA A 187 -5.24 -5.23 8.49
N SER A 188 -5.33 -6.18 9.41
CA SER A 188 -6.03 -6.03 10.69
C SER A 188 -5.43 -4.95 11.60
N ALA A 189 -4.13 -4.67 11.51
CA ALA A 189 -3.50 -3.60 12.29
C ALA A 189 -3.98 -2.19 11.86
N TRP A 190 -4.44 -2.06 10.62
CA TRP A 190 -4.90 -0.83 9.98
C TRP A 190 -6.44 -0.68 9.97
N THR A 191 -7.16 -1.63 10.56
CA THR A 191 -8.63 -1.67 10.57
C THR A 191 -9.16 -1.29 11.95
N LYS A 192 -10.28 -0.55 12.01
CA LYS A 192 -10.95 -0.21 13.26
C LYS A 192 -11.43 -1.47 13.97
N ARG A 193 -11.22 -1.54 15.29
CA ARG A 193 -11.51 -2.73 16.12
C ARG A 193 -12.99 -3.13 16.05
N GLU A 194 -13.88 -2.16 16.21
CA GLU A 194 -15.32 -2.39 16.22
C GLU A 194 -15.84 -2.88 14.87
N ASP A 195 -15.23 -2.44 13.75
CA ASP A 195 -15.62 -2.89 12.43
C ASP A 195 -15.18 -4.34 12.19
N MET A 196 -14.02 -4.75 12.72
CA MET A 196 -13.60 -6.15 12.70
C MET A 196 -14.50 -7.03 13.57
N GLU A 197 -14.85 -6.58 14.76
CA GLU A 197 -15.76 -7.29 15.68
C GLU A 197 -17.16 -7.46 15.09
N ALA A 198 -17.60 -6.51 14.27
CA ALA A 198 -18.87 -6.58 13.56
C ALA A 198 -18.86 -7.55 12.35
N ASN A 199 -17.67 -7.96 11.87
CA ASN A 199 -17.53 -8.92 10.77
C ASN A 199 -17.18 -10.32 11.28
N PRO A 200 -18.13 -11.29 11.28
CA PRO A 200 -17.87 -12.63 11.79
C PRO A 200 -16.73 -13.38 11.07
N ALA A 201 -16.44 -13.05 9.81
CA ALA A 201 -15.36 -13.66 9.04
C ALA A 201 -13.98 -13.33 9.62
N LEU A 202 -13.85 -12.18 10.35
CA LEU A 202 -12.59 -11.75 10.96
C LEU A 202 -12.42 -12.24 12.40
N LYS A 203 -13.37 -12.99 12.93
CA LYS A 203 -13.26 -13.58 14.26
C LYS A 203 -11.97 -14.40 14.45
N PRO A 204 -11.50 -15.24 13.50
CA PRO A 204 -10.25 -15.98 13.68
C PRO A 204 -9.03 -15.08 13.91
N VAL A 205 -8.97 -13.91 13.27
CA VAL A 205 -7.89 -12.92 13.46
C VAL A 205 -7.89 -12.37 14.89
N LEU A 206 -9.09 -12.02 15.39
CA LEU A 206 -9.26 -11.52 16.76
C LEU A 206 -9.01 -12.58 17.81
N ASP A 207 -9.48 -13.81 17.59
CA ASP A 207 -9.27 -14.95 18.49
C ASP A 207 -7.77 -15.31 18.58
N TRP A 208 -7.05 -15.28 17.45
CA TRP A 208 -5.60 -15.45 17.45
C TRP A 208 -4.93 -14.43 18.38
N HIS A 209 -5.22 -13.13 18.20
CA HIS A 209 -4.64 -12.08 19.03
C HIS A 209 -4.93 -12.29 20.52
N ASN A 210 -6.18 -12.61 20.88
CA ASN A 210 -6.56 -12.87 22.25
C ASN A 210 -5.80 -14.09 22.83
N SER A 211 -5.64 -15.15 22.04
CA SER A 211 -4.88 -16.33 22.46
C SER A 211 -3.39 -16.04 22.69
N GLU A 212 -2.81 -15.15 21.89
CA GLU A 212 -1.42 -14.71 22.08
C GLU A 212 -1.25 -13.86 23.34
N LEU A 213 -2.24 -13.00 23.67
CA LEU A 213 -2.24 -12.23 24.92
C LEU A 213 -2.23 -13.11 26.17
N GLU A 214 -2.92 -14.26 26.14
CA GLU A 214 -2.94 -15.23 27.25
C GLU A 214 -1.57 -15.89 27.50
N LYS A 215 -0.73 -15.97 26.47
CA LYS A 215 0.62 -16.57 26.56
C LYS A 215 1.68 -15.59 27.06
N ILE A 216 1.37 -14.28 27.13
CA ILE A 216 2.36 -13.26 27.47
C ILE A 216 2.84 -13.40 28.93
N ASN A 217 4.16 -13.47 29.11
CA ASN A 217 4.77 -13.18 30.40
C ASN A 217 4.81 -11.66 30.59
N TRP A 218 3.82 -11.13 31.27
CA TRP A 218 3.63 -9.69 31.46
C TRP A 218 4.82 -8.98 32.10
N ALA A 219 5.50 -9.61 33.05
CA ALA A 219 6.67 -9.01 33.68
C ALA A 219 7.82 -8.81 32.67
N LYS A 220 8.09 -9.83 31.83
CA LYS A 220 9.09 -9.70 30.76
C LYS A 220 8.65 -8.72 29.70
N TYR A 221 7.37 -8.73 29.29
CA TYR A 221 6.83 -7.83 28.29
C TYR A 221 6.96 -6.36 28.69
N ILE A 222 6.57 -6.01 29.93
CA ILE A 222 6.67 -4.64 30.44
C ILE A 222 8.14 -4.22 30.51
N THR A 223 9.02 -5.08 31.07
CA THR A 223 10.45 -4.76 31.14
C THR A 223 11.08 -4.53 29.77
N ALA A 224 10.74 -5.34 28.77
CA ALA A 224 11.24 -5.17 27.41
C ALA A 224 10.67 -3.90 26.75
N SER A 225 9.37 -3.64 26.97
CA SER A 225 8.68 -2.50 26.35
C SER A 225 9.03 -1.14 26.98
N ASP A 226 9.55 -1.11 28.19
CA ASP A 226 9.99 0.13 28.86
C ASP A 226 11.47 0.45 28.59
N LYS A 227 12.22 -0.48 27.98
CA LYS A 227 13.57 -0.16 27.49
C LYS A 227 13.43 0.81 26.32
N LYS A 228 14.24 1.85 26.31
CA LYS A 228 14.45 2.66 25.10
C LYS A 228 15.01 1.75 24.02
N ALA A 229 14.52 1.92 22.79
CA ALA A 229 15.16 1.25 21.67
C ALA A 229 16.63 1.65 21.64
N GLU A 230 17.51 0.67 21.78
CA GLU A 230 18.92 0.89 21.52
C GLU A 230 19.09 1.20 20.02
N PRO A 231 20.06 2.06 19.66
CA PRO A 231 20.38 2.26 18.24
C PRO A 231 20.62 0.89 17.61
N GLN A 232 20.03 0.64 16.45
CA GLN A 232 20.23 -0.63 15.74
C GLN A 232 21.73 -0.90 15.60
N ASP A 233 22.14 -2.13 15.88
CA ASP A 233 23.51 -2.56 15.64
C ASP A 233 23.89 -2.19 14.19
N PRO A 234 24.98 -1.43 13.96
CA PRO A 234 25.42 -1.06 12.61
C PRO A 234 25.52 -2.26 11.65
N LYS A 235 25.85 -3.46 12.16
CA LYS A 235 25.87 -4.69 11.38
C LYS A 235 24.49 -5.13 10.94
N MET A 236 23.48 -4.97 11.79
CA MET A 236 22.11 -5.29 11.42
C MET A 236 21.55 -4.30 10.42
N GLN A 237 21.93 -3.03 10.52
CA GLN A 237 21.57 -2.04 9.52
C GLN A 237 22.23 -2.37 8.16
N GLU A 238 23.50 -2.75 8.15
CA GLU A 238 24.18 -3.21 6.92
C GLU A 238 23.48 -4.45 6.31
N VAL A 239 23.14 -5.45 7.14
CA VAL A 239 22.41 -6.64 6.72
C VAL A 239 21.05 -6.26 6.09
N PHE A 240 20.32 -5.37 6.73
CA PHE A 240 19.04 -4.88 6.22
C PHE A 240 19.22 -4.17 4.87
N GLU A 241 20.20 -3.28 4.75
CA GLU A 241 20.48 -2.57 3.49
C GLU A 241 20.87 -3.53 2.37
N ARG A 242 21.70 -4.53 2.64
CA ARG A 242 22.07 -5.57 1.67
C ARG A 242 20.87 -6.40 1.21
N MET A 243 20.00 -6.78 2.15
CA MET A 243 18.74 -7.46 1.85
C MET A 243 17.84 -6.60 0.94
N MET A 244 17.68 -5.33 1.26
CA MET A 244 16.90 -4.39 0.45
C MET A 244 17.53 -4.12 -0.91
N MET A 245 18.86 -4.27 -1.04
CA MET A 245 19.57 -4.20 -2.32
C MET A 245 19.48 -5.50 -3.14
N GLY A 246 18.74 -6.51 -2.66
CA GLY A 246 18.53 -7.78 -3.36
C GLY A 246 19.77 -8.69 -3.37
N GLU A 247 20.70 -8.51 -2.41
CA GLU A 247 21.81 -9.45 -2.27
C GLU A 247 21.31 -10.81 -1.78
N ASP A 248 21.93 -11.88 -2.27
CA ASP A 248 21.63 -13.23 -1.77
C ASP A 248 22.08 -13.36 -0.31
N MET A 249 21.10 -13.37 0.58
CA MET A 249 21.30 -13.52 2.02
C MET A 249 21.16 -14.97 2.50
N SER A 250 21.10 -15.94 1.60
CA SER A 250 20.85 -17.35 1.93
C SER A 250 21.83 -17.90 2.96
N ASP A 251 23.13 -17.57 2.84
CA ASP A 251 24.16 -18.03 3.78
C ASP A 251 24.07 -17.33 5.13
N PHE A 252 23.64 -16.06 5.16
CA PHE A 252 23.36 -15.36 6.41
C PHE A 252 22.20 -16.04 7.15
N PHE A 253 21.07 -16.29 6.47
CA PHE A 253 19.90 -16.89 7.09
C PHE A 253 20.06 -18.37 7.46
N LYS A 254 20.91 -19.14 6.77
CA LYS A 254 21.25 -20.52 7.16
C LYS A 254 21.94 -20.59 8.53
N ASN A 255 22.75 -19.61 8.85
CA ASN A 255 23.52 -19.54 10.07
C ASN A 255 22.92 -18.58 11.11
N PHE A 256 21.81 -17.95 10.77
CA PHE A 256 21.13 -16.96 11.60
C PHE A 256 20.25 -17.67 12.62
N ASP A 257 20.49 -17.37 13.90
CA ASP A 257 19.60 -17.81 14.97
C ASP A 257 18.34 -16.93 14.99
N PRO A 258 17.16 -17.42 14.57
CA PRO A 258 15.92 -16.64 14.61
C PRO A 258 15.59 -16.12 16.01
N SER A 259 16.14 -16.73 17.07
CA SER A 259 15.96 -16.26 18.43
C SER A 259 16.57 -14.88 18.68
N VAL A 260 17.48 -14.40 17.82
CA VAL A 260 18.01 -13.03 17.87
C VAL A 260 16.92 -11.99 17.56
N PHE A 261 16.04 -12.27 16.59
CA PHE A 261 14.84 -11.45 16.34
C PHE A 261 13.72 -11.73 17.36
N MET A 262 13.73 -12.92 17.95
CA MET A 262 12.78 -13.34 18.98
C MET A 262 13.30 -13.06 20.40
N GLN A 263 14.51 -12.52 20.54
CA GLN A 263 14.99 -12.10 21.84
C GLN A 263 14.07 -11.01 22.40
N ALA A 264 13.79 -11.14 23.68
CA ALA A 264 12.77 -10.46 24.46
C ALA A 264 12.79 -8.90 24.42
N ASP A 265 13.72 -8.33 23.68
CA ASP A 265 13.94 -6.90 23.60
C ASP A 265 13.34 -6.23 22.32
N PHE A 266 12.77 -7.03 21.38
CA PHE A 266 12.15 -6.50 20.16
C PHE A 266 10.62 -6.51 20.25
N VAL A 267 10.10 -5.64 21.09
CA VAL A 267 8.68 -5.50 21.42
C VAL A 267 7.75 -5.30 20.22
N PRO A 268 8.14 -4.59 19.12
CA PRO A 268 7.23 -4.33 18.01
C PRO A 268 6.61 -5.58 17.37
N PHE A 269 7.32 -6.70 17.31
CA PHE A 269 6.79 -7.93 16.69
C PHE A 269 6.24 -8.94 17.70
N MET A 270 6.38 -8.70 19.00
CA MET A 270 5.77 -9.55 20.02
C MET A 270 4.27 -9.26 20.10
N PRO A 271 3.41 -10.29 20.15
CA PRO A 271 1.99 -10.09 20.46
C PRO A 271 1.84 -9.28 21.76
N GLY A 272 0.99 -8.25 21.73
CA GLY A 272 0.77 -7.45 22.92
C GLY A 272 0.23 -6.04 22.61
N PRO A 273 -0.07 -5.23 23.62
CA PRO A 273 -0.69 -3.91 23.43
C PRO A 273 0.21 -2.88 22.73
N ARG A 274 1.53 -3.11 22.70
CA ARG A 274 2.52 -2.23 22.02
C ARG A 274 3.03 -2.79 20.69
N SER A 275 2.44 -3.90 20.23
CA SER A 275 2.84 -4.57 19.00
C SER A 275 2.36 -3.83 17.76
N THR A 276 3.19 -3.78 16.70
CA THR A 276 2.82 -3.27 15.37
C THR A 276 1.78 -4.13 14.67
N VAL A 277 1.71 -5.42 15.03
CA VAL A 277 0.76 -6.38 14.47
C VAL A 277 -0.52 -6.53 15.29
N ARG A 278 -0.69 -5.72 16.32
CA ARG A 278 -1.90 -5.67 17.13
C ARG A 278 -3.08 -5.22 16.25
N PRO A 279 -4.19 -5.95 16.24
CA PRO A 279 -5.40 -5.48 15.56
C PRO A 279 -5.75 -4.05 15.99
N SER A 280 -6.02 -3.18 15.04
CA SER A 280 -6.27 -1.74 15.17
C SER A 280 -5.10 -0.88 15.68
N GLY A 281 -3.93 -1.46 15.96
CA GLY A 281 -2.84 -0.71 16.57
C GLY A 281 -2.38 0.49 15.74
N LEU A 282 -2.20 0.29 14.45
CA LEU A 282 -1.77 1.33 13.52
C LEU A 282 -2.92 2.23 13.07
N TYR A 283 -4.14 1.70 13.01
CA TYR A 283 -5.34 2.52 12.84
C TYR A 283 -5.42 3.58 13.94
N GLU A 284 -5.31 3.19 15.20
CA GLU A 284 -5.45 4.08 16.37
C GLU A 284 -4.29 5.09 16.49
N ASN A 285 -3.06 4.69 16.18
CA ASN A 285 -1.87 5.48 16.50
C ASN A 285 -1.24 6.18 15.30
N MET A 286 -1.59 5.79 14.08
CA MET A 286 -1.10 6.43 12.85
C MET A 286 -2.25 6.99 12.01
N LEU A 287 -3.17 6.14 11.56
CA LEU A 287 -4.19 6.55 10.59
C LEU A 287 -5.13 7.63 11.14
N THR A 288 -5.62 7.50 12.37
CA THR A 288 -6.47 8.52 13.04
C THR A 288 -5.73 9.84 13.29
N LYS A 289 -4.42 9.89 13.11
CA LYS A 289 -3.62 11.13 13.26
C LYS A 289 -3.40 11.82 11.91
N VAL A 290 -3.55 11.08 10.82
CA VAL A 290 -3.58 11.60 9.45
C VAL A 290 -5.01 12.08 9.12
N ALA A 291 -6.02 11.28 9.43
CA ALA A 291 -7.41 11.68 9.27
C ALA A 291 -7.80 12.81 10.25
N PRO A 292 -8.58 13.78 9.80
CA PRO A 292 -9.29 13.88 8.53
C PRO A 292 -8.60 14.75 7.47
N TYR A 293 -7.27 14.75 7.37
CA TYR A 293 -6.56 15.45 6.30
C TYR A 293 -7.12 15.06 4.94
N THR A 294 -7.64 16.02 4.18
CA THR A 294 -8.38 15.72 2.95
C THR A 294 -7.47 15.10 1.89
N ILE A 295 -7.88 13.96 1.35
CA ILE A 295 -7.15 13.21 0.33
C ILE A 295 -7.99 13.00 -0.93
N ARG A 296 -7.35 12.75 -2.07
CA ARG A 296 -8.02 12.30 -3.29
C ARG A 296 -8.40 10.84 -3.17
N GLY A 297 -7.47 9.99 -2.74
CA GLY A 297 -7.65 8.56 -2.65
C GLY A 297 -6.46 7.87 -1.99
N VAL A 298 -6.46 6.54 -2.05
CA VAL A 298 -5.48 5.67 -1.40
C VAL A 298 -4.75 4.80 -2.43
N LEU A 299 -3.44 4.68 -2.27
CA LEU A 299 -2.57 3.71 -2.92
C LEU A 299 -2.17 2.68 -1.86
N TRP A 300 -2.47 1.40 -2.07
CA TRP A 300 -2.26 0.34 -1.09
C TRP A 300 -1.41 -0.80 -1.63
N TYR A 301 -0.37 -1.22 -0.89
CA TYR A 301 0.44 -2.38 -1.25
C TYR A 301 0.76 -3.18 0.02
N GLN A 302 0.06 -4.32 0.20
CA GLN A 302 0.15 -5.16 1.39
C GLN A 302 -0.45 -6.56 1.09
N GLY A 303 -0.13 -7.57 1.89
CA GLY A 303 -0.70 -8.92 1.85
C GLY A 303 0.28 -9.99 2.34
N GLU A 304 1.58 -9.71 2.33
CA GLU A 304 2.64 -10.64 2.66
C GLU A 304 2.56 -11.10 4.13
N ASP A 305 2.23 -10.19 5.05
CA ASP A 305 2.13 -10.54 6.48
C ASP A 305 0.86 -11.35 6.77
N ASP A 306 -0.24 -11.12 6.03
CA ASP A 306 -1.45 -11.94 6.14
C ASP A 306 -1.22 -13.37 5.62
N ASP A 307 -0.45 -13.56 4.52
CA ASP A 307 0.00 -14.88 4.07
C ASP A 307 0.87 -15.57 5.15
N ALA A 308 1.85 -14.87 5.70
CA ALA A 308 2.75 -15.37 6.72
C ALA A 308 2.02 -15.85 8.00
N ARG A 309 0.82 -15.31 8.28
CA ARG A 309 -0.02 -15.65 9.43
C ARG A 309 -1.09 -16.69 9.13
N ASP A 310 -1.11 -17.28 7.94
CA ASP A 310 -2.17 -18.19 7.49
C ASP A 310 -3.56 -17.53 7.42
N TRP A 311 -3.62 -16.21 7.15
CA TRP A 311 -4.87 -15.45 7.06
C TRP A 311 -5.33 -15.21 5.62
N ALA A 312 -4.71 -15.84 4.64
CA ALA A 312 -5.04 -15.69 3.24
C ALA A 312 -6.55 -15.92 2.95
N GLU A 313 -7.18 -16.90 3.64
CA GLU A 313 -8.62 -17.19 3.47
C GLU A 313 -9.54 -16.03 3.89
N PHE A 314 -9.09 -15.15 4.75
CA PHE A 314 -9.88 -14.03 5.28
C PHE A 314 -9.52 -12.69 4.63
N TYR A 315 -8.57 -12.68 3.69
CA TYR A 315 -7.96 -11.45 3.20
C TYR A 315 -8.96 -10.55 2.48
N ASP A 316 -9.90 -11.10 1.67
CA ASP A 316 -10.94 -10.34 1.03
C ASP A 316 -11.84 -9.60 2.03
N GLU A 317 -12.23 -10.26 3.12
CA GLU A 317 -13.03 -9.65 4.17
C GLU A 317 -12.23 -8.62 4.98
N SER A 318 -10.93 -8.87 5.22
CA SER A 318 -10.04 -7.91 5.88
C SER A 318 -9.93 -6.62 5.07
N MET A 319 -9.72 -6.72 3.76
CA MET A 319 -9.61 -5.57 2.85
C MET A 319 -10.91 -4.78 2.78
N LYS A 320 -12.05 -5.44 2.55
CA LYS A 320 -13.35 -4.77 2.47
C LYS A 320 -13.70 -4.04 3.76
N THR A 321 -13.44 -4.69 4.91
CA THR A 321 -13.67 -4.09 6.22
C THR A 321 -12.76 -2.90 6.45
N MET A 322 -11.49 -2.99 6.08
CA MET A 322 -10.52 -1.92 6.19
C MET A 322 -10.90 -0.70 5.33
N ILE A 323 -11.22 -0.90 4.06
CA ILE A 323 -11.63 0.18 3.14
C ILE A 323 -12.85 0.91 3.69
N LYS A 324 -13.87 0.17 4.13
CA LYS A 324 -15.06 0.74 4.75
C LYS A 324 -14.73 1.52 6.02
N SER A 325 -13.88 0.97 6.86
CA SER A 325 -13.42 1.61 8.11
C SER A 325 -12.72 2.94 7.83
N TRP A 326 -11.88 3.00 6.78
CA TRP A 326 -11.18 4.22 6.40
C TRP A 326 -12.12 5.26 5.81
N ARG A 327 -13.04 4.89 4.91
CA ARG A 327 -14.06 5.79 4.37
C ARG A 327 -14.93 6.39 5.48
N ASN A 328 -15.33 5.56 6.44
CA ASN A 328 -16.06 6.03 7.63
C ASN A 328 -15.22 7.02 8.47
N LEU A 329 -13.91 6.78 8.61
CA LEU A 329 -13.02 7.66 9.39
C LEU A 329 -12.89 9.05 8.74
N TRP A 330 -12.81 9.12 7.40
CA TRP A 330 -12.77 10.39 6.66
C TRP A 330 -14.13 11.06 6.50
N GLY A 331 -15.21 10.28 6.58
CA GLY A 331 -16.59 10.77 6.41
C GLY A 331 -17.00 10.97 4.95
N TYR A 332 -16.23 10.44 3.99
CA TYR A 332 -16.56 10.44 2.57
C TYR A 332 -15.89 9.27 1.84
N ASP A 333 -16.46 8.87 0.71
CA ASP A 333 -15.89 7.84 -0.15
C ASP A 333 -14.76 8.43 -1.02
N PHE A 334 -13.76 7.61 -1.22
CA PHE A 334 -12.59 7.91 -2.07
C PHE A 334 -12.14 6.64 -2.81
N PRO A 335 -11.52 6.79 -4.00
CA PRO A 335 -10.98 5.66 -4.74
C PRO A 335 -9.85 4.97 -3.98
N PHE A 336 -9.84 3.64 -4.08
CA PHE A 336 -8.86 2.79 -3.43
C PHE A 336 -8.14 1.93 -4.49
N TYR A 337 -6.84 2.09 -4.60
CA TYR A 337 -6.01 1.41 -5.60
C TYR A 337 -5.08 0.43 -4.91
N GLN A 338 -5.23 -0.84 -5.23
CA GLN A 338 -4.45 -1.92 -4.65
C GLN A 338 -3.42 -2.46 -5.63
N VAL A 339 -2.21 -2.72 -5.14
CA VAL A 339 -1.20 -3.50 -5.83
C VAL A 339 -1.36 -4.96 -5.42
N GLU A 340 -1.58 -5.87 -6.37
CA GLU A 340 -1.53 -7.31 -6.14
C GLU A 340 -0.17 -7.75 -5.61
N LEU A 341 -0.11 -8.88 -4.86
CA LEU A 341 1.17 -9.41 -4.42
C LEU A 341 2.04 -9.84 -5.59
N ALA A 342 3.28 -9.37 -5.60
CA ALA A 342 4.30 -9.82 -6.54
C ALA A 342 4.58 -11.33 -6.36
N PRO A 343 4.91 -12.06 -7.44
CA PRO A 343 5.40 -13.43 -7.32
C PRO A 343 6.63 -13.51 -6.42
N PHE A 344 6.57 -14.43 -5.45
CA PHE A 344 7.66 -14.66 -4.49
C PHE A 344 7.57 -16.07 -3.95
N LYS A 345 8.69 -16.77 -3.82
CA LYS A 345 8.77 -18.12 -3.25
C LYS A 345 9.43 -18.10 -1.88
N GLY A 346 10.60 -17.45 -1.80
CA GLY A 346 11.41 -17.43 -0.61
C GLY A 346 11.96 -18.79 -0.21
N VAL A 347 12.58 -18.84 0.99
CA VAL A 347 13.16 -20.07 1.56
C VAL A 347 12.94 -20.11 3.07
N GLY A 348 12.79 -21.32 3.60
CA GLY A 348 12.69 -21.55 5.05
C GLY A 348 11.49 -20.87 5.70
N PRO A 349 11.64 -20.27 6.89
CA PRO A 349 10.54 -19.66 7.63
C PRO A 349 9.90 -18.43 6.97
N THR A 350 10.60 -17.80 6.00
CA THR A 350 10.12 -16.62 5.27
C THR A 350 9.52 -16.97 3.92
N ALA A 351 9.41 -18.26 3.57
CA ALA A 351 8.80 -18.70 2.33
C ALA A 351 7.32 -18.30 2.25
N ALA A 352 6.89 -17.90 1.07
CA ALA A 352 5.49 -17.68 0.77
C ALA A 352 4.69 -18.96 1.00
N LYS A 353 3.53 -18.85 1.64
CA LYS A 353 2.65 -19.98 1.92
C LYS A 353 1.64 -20.18 0.79
N ASN A 354 0.88 -19.16 0.47
CA ASN A 354 -0.17 -19.23 -0.56
C ASN A 354 -0.45 -17.88 -1.22
N TYR A 355 0.55 -17.31 -1.88
CA TYR A 355 0.39 -16.02 -2.58
C TYR A 355 -0.70 -16.02 -3.66
N PRO A 356 -0.91 -17.11 -4.44
CA PRO A 356 -2.04 -17.15 -5.37
C PRO A 356 -3.39 -16.92 -4.68
N LEU A 357 -3.61 -17.51 -3.50
CA LEU A 357 -4.84 -17.29 -2.75
C LEU A 357 -4.98 -15.82 -2.31
N ILE A 358 -3.92 -15.19 -1.81
CA ILE A 358 -3.94 -13.76 -1.48
C ILE A 358 -4.34 -12.96 -2.72
N ARG A 359 -3.72 -13.19 -3.89
CA ARG A 359 -4.05 -12.46 -5.15
C ARG A 359 -5.52 -12.64 -5.54
N HIS A 360 -6.07 -13.86 -5.47
CA HIS A 360 -7.50 -14.09 -5.71
C HIS A 360 -8.40 -13.36 -4.72
N LYS A 361 -8.01 -13.30 -3.46
CA LYS A 361 -8.75 -12.57 -2.42
C LYS A 361 -8.65 -11.05 -2.60
N GLN A 362 -7.49 -10.55 -3.07
CA GLN A 362 -7.29 -9.16 -3.46
C GLN A 362 -8.24 -8.78 -4.59
N ALA A 363 -8.24 -9.53 -5.70
CA ALA A 363 -9.12 -9.32 -6.82
C ALA A 363 -10.61 -9.38 -6.43
N LYS A 364 -10.99 -10.33 -5.56
CA LYS A 364 -12.36 -10.44 -5.05
C LYS A 364 -12.75 -9.23 -4.20
N ALA A 365 -11.88 -8.77 -3.30
CA ALA A 365 -12.14 -7.59 -2.46
C ALA A 365 -12.41 -6.35 -3.32
N VAL A 366 -11.61 -6.14 -4.37
CA VAL A 366 -11.79 -5.04 -5.31
C VAL A 366 -13.09 -5.18 -6.08
N ALA A 367 -13.38 -6.36 -6.64
CA ALA A 367 -14.62 -6.59 -7.41
C ALA A 367 -15.90 -6.38 -6.58
N GLU A 368 -15.84 -6.58 -5.27
CA GLU A 368 -16.98 -6.43 -4.34
C GLU A 368 -16.99 -5.06 -3.62
N THR A 369 -16.07 -4.14 -3.94
CA THR A 369 -15.97 -2.82 -3.32
C THR A 369 -16.13 -1.73 -4.37
N GLU A 370 -17.09 -0.83 -4.17
CA GLU A 370 -17.30 0.31 -5.06
C GLU A 370 -16.07 1.24 -5.05
N ASP A 371 -15.72 1.79 -6.22
CA ASP A 371 -14.59 2.69 -6.43
C ASP A 371 -13.26 2.12 -5.87
N ALA A 372 -13.05 0.82 -6.10
CA ALA A 372 -11.82 0.11 -5.80
C ALA A 372 -11.25 -0.56 -7.06
N TYR A 373 -9.94 -0.49 -7.21
CA TYR A 373 -9.21 -0.94 -8.39
C TYR A 373 -7.94 -1.66 -7.98
N ASP A 374 -7.43 -2.53 -8.82
CA ASP A 374 -6.16 -3.21 -8.59
C ASP A 374 -5.25 -3.17 -9.83
N ILE A 375 -4.00 -3.48 -9.62
CA ILE A 375 -3.02 -3.71 -10.68
C ILE A 375 -2.37 -5.08 -10.50
N CYS A 376 -2.21 -5.79 -11.61
CA CYS A 376 -1.44 -7.03 -11.68
C CYS A 376 0.05 -6.73 -11.84
N ILE A 377 0.89 -7.42 -11.08
CA ILE A 377 2.36 -7.30 -11.13
C ILE A 377 3.05 -8.67 -11.20
N LEU A 378 2.43 -9.63 -11.87
CA LEU A 378 2.99 -10.99 -12.05
C LEU A 378 4.31 -11.02 -12.85
N ASP A 379 4.67 -9.91 -13.47
CA ASP A 379 5.92 -9.68 -14.22
C ASP A 379 6.99 -8.90 -13.42
N ALA A 380 6.72 -8.55 -12.16
CA ALA A 380 7.59 -7.70 -11.35
C ALA A 380 8.03 -8.36 -10.02
N GLY A 381 7.93 -9.68 -9.91
CA GLY A 381 8.39 -10.44 -8.76
C GLY A 381 9.84 -10.90 -8.85
N GLU A 382 10.40 -11.30 -7.72
CA GLU A 382 11.72 -11.93 -7.61
C GLU A 382 11.60 -13.20 -6.76
N GLU A 383 12.14 -14.35 -7.24
CA GLU A 383 11.90 -15.66 -6.61
C GLU A 383 12.32 -15.71 -5.15
N LEU A 384 13.45 -15.12 -4.80
CA LEU A 384 14.05 -15.20 -3.47
C LEU A 384 13.99 -13.89 -2.69
N ASN A 385 13.51 -12.80 -3.30
CA ASN A 385 13.43 -11.48 -2.67
C ASN A 385 11.97 -11.05 -2.51
N ILE A 386 11.50 -10.98 -1.27
CA ILE A 386 10.14 -10.53 -0.93
C ILE A 386 9.91 -9.03 -1.27
N HIS A 387 11.00 -8.27 -1.47
CA HIS A 387 10.99 -6.87 -1.84
C HIS A 387 11.56 -6.70 -3.27
N PRO A 388 10.83 -7.10 -4.33
CA PRO A 388 11.35 -6.98 -5.68
C PRO A 388 11.71 -5.53 -6.00
N ARG A 389 12.87 -5.33 -6.63
CA ARG A 389 13.48 -4.00 -6.77
C ARG A 389 12.98 -3.19 -7.95
N HIS A 390 12.27 -3.79 -8.89
CA HIS A 390 11.69 -3.10 -10.05
C HIS A 390 10.40 -2.34 -9.68
N LYS A 391 10.51 -1.32 -8.82
CA LYS A 391 9.34 -0.57 -8.34
C LYS A 391 8.80 0.42 -9.36
N LYS A 392 9.62 0.83 -10.34
CA LYS A 392 9.21 1.75 -11.40
C LYS A 392 8.03 1.21 -12.20
N ILE A 393 8.09 -0.02 -12.67
CA ILE A 393 6.99 -0.64 -13.42
C ILE A 393 5.70 -0.71 -12.59
N VAL A 394 5.81 -0.99 -11.30
CA VAL A 394 4.67 -1.05 -10.37
C VAL A 394 4.03 0.32 -10.20
N GLY A 395 4.83 1.34 -9.87
CA GLY A 395 4.33 2.70 -9.65
C GLY A 395 3.79 3.35 -10.92
N GLU A 396 4.44 3.18 -12.07
CA GLU A 396 3.96 3.71 -13.34
C GLU A 396 2.63 3.06 -13.76
N ARG A 397 2.49 1.73 -13.58
CA ARG A 397 1.23 1.03 -13.84
C ARG A 397 0.12 1.54 -12.92
N LEU A 398 0.41 1.66 -11.62
CA LEU A 398 -0.50 2.23 -10.64
C LEU A 398 -0.95 3.65 -11.01
N GLY A 399 -0.01 4.51 -11.39
CA GLY A 399 -0.29 5.88 -11.82
C GLY A 399 -1.18 5.96 -13.08
N ARG A 400 -1.00 5.03 -14.05
CA ARG A 400 -1.86 4.95 -15.25
C ARG A 400 -3.30 4.53 -14.89
N VAL A 401 -3.47 3.54 -14.00
CA VAL A 401 -4.81 3.10 -13.55
C VAL A 401 -5.50 4.23 -12.78
N VAL A 402 -4.78 4.95 -11.93
CA VAL A 402 -5.30 6.16 -11.26
C VAL A 402 -5.74 7.22 -12.27
N MET A 403 -4.93 7.50 -13.30
CA MET A 403 -5.30 8.48 -14.34
C MET A 403 -6.56 8.08 -15.09
N ARG A 404 -6.72 6.81 -15.43
CA ARG A 404 -7.90 6.31 -16.12
C ARG A 404 -9.16 6.45 -15.25
N HIS A 405 -9.15 5.90 -14.04
CA HIS A 405 -10.37 5.75 -13.24
C HIS A 405 -10.71 7.00 -12.39
N THR A 406 -9.73 7.70 -11.83
CA THR A 406 -10.01 8.92 -11.05
C THR A 406 -10.14 10.17 -11.93
N TYR A 407 -9.34 10.26 -13.00
CA TYR A 407 -9.29 11.49 -13.83
C TYR A 407 -9.90 11.32 -15.22
N GLY A 408 -10.40 10.14 -15.57
CA GLY A 408 -11.12 9.90 -16.82
C GLY A 408 -10.25 9.94 -18.07
N ASP A 409 -8.96 9.58 -17.98
CA ASP A 409 -8.08 9.51 -19.15
C ASP A 409 -8.31 8.20 -19.92
N ASP A 410 -9.39 8.13 -20.66
CA ASP A 410 -9.77 6.97 -21.48
C ASP A 410 -8.81 6.69 -22.65
N SER A 411 -7.85 7.57 -22.90
CA SER A 411 -6.80 7.33 -23.90
C SER A 411 -5.75 6.32 -23.43
N LEU A 412 -5.71 6.01 -22.14
CA LEU A 412 -4.78 5.07 -21.54
C LEU A 412 -5.36 3.65 -21.53
N VAL A 413 -4.61 2.71 -22.05
CA VAL A 413 -4.80 1.29 -21.77
C VAL A 413 -4.08 0.99 -20.46
N ALA A 414 -4.77 1.15 -19.35
CA ALA A 414 -4.16 1.11 -18.02
C ALA A 414 -4.40 -0.23 -17.32
N ASP A 415 -5.59 -0.82 -17.50
CA ASP A 415 -5.99 -2.03 -16.80
C ASP A 415 -5.27 -3.27 -17.33
N CYS A 416 -5.05 -4.22 -16.43
CA CYS A 416 -4.50 -5.51 -16.76
C CYS A 416 -5.60 -6.47 -17.25
N PRO A 417 -5.33 -7.33 -18.26
CA PRO A 417 -6.36 -8.19 -18.81
C PRO A 417 -6.88 -9.23 -17.81
N ARG A 418 -8.21 -9.45 -17.85
CA ARG A 418 -8.91 -10.47 -17.05
C ARG A 418 -9.71 -11.40 -17.96
N VAL A 419 -9.73 -12.68 -17.62
CA VAL A 419 -10.63 -13.65 -18.28
C VAL A 419 -12.08 -13.30 -17.95
N ILE A 420 -12.89 -13.09 -19.00
CA ILE A 420 -14.33 -12.79 -18.88
C ILE A 420 -15.22 -13.89 -19.48
N GLY A 421 -14.63 -14.83 -20.17
CA GLY A 421 -15.36 -15.94 -20.77
C GLY A 421 -14.48 -17.13 -21.08
N ILE A 422 -15.07 -18.32 -20.96
CA ILE A 422 -14.45 -19.59 -21.33
C ILE A 422 -15.45 -20.35 -22.18
N SER A 423 -15.03 -20.80 -23.36
CA SER A 423 -15.81 -21.77 -24.17
C SER A 423 -14.95 -23.00 -24.41
N LYS A 424 -15.62 -24.15 -24.36
CA LYS A 424 -15.03 -25.46 -24.64
C LYS A 424 -15.60 -26.03 -25.90
N GLU A 425 -14.71 -26.37 -26.83
CA GLU A 425 -14.98 -27.08 -28.06
C GLU A 425 -14.37 -28.50 -27.99
N PRO A 426 -14.70 -29.44 -28.87
CA PRO A 426 -14.18 -30.81 -28.76
C PRO A 426 -12.66 -30.91 -28.73
N GLU A 427 -11.96 -30.04 -29.46
CA GLU A 427 -10.49 -30.05 -29.58
C GLU A 427 -9.86 -28.70 -29.18
N ALA A 428 -10.60 -27.79 -28.54
CA ALA A 428 -10.08 -26.49 -28.13
C ALA A 428 -10.75 -25.94 -26.87
N ILE A 429 -10.02 -25.09 -26.15
CA ILE A 429 -10.57 -24.23 -25.11
C ILE A 429 -10.23 -22.79 -25.50
N VAL A 430 -11.23 -21.93 -25.50
CA VAL A 430 -11.07 -20.51 -25.84
C VAL A 430 -11.33 -19.66 -24.59
N LEU A 431 -10.34 -18.87 -24.22
CA LEU A 431 -10.42 -17.87 -23.14
C LEU A 431 -10.59 -16.49 -23.80
N SER A 432 -11.60 -15.73 -23.38
CA SER A 432 -11.82 -14.34 -23.80
C SER A 432 -11.45 -13.38 -22.69
N PHE A 433 -10.82 -12.27 -23.05
CA PHE A 433 -10.27 -11.31 -22.08
C PHE A 433 -10.91 -9.92 -22.22
N ALA A 434 -11.21 -9.28 -21.09
CA ALA A 434 -11.37 -7.84 -21.02
C ALA A 434 -9.99 -7.16 -20.99
N ASP A 435 -9.94 -5.88 -21.33
CA ASP A 435 -8.75 -5.03 -21.30
C ASP A 435 -7.54 -5.55 -22.12
N ALA A 436 -7.85 -6.33 -23.16
CA ALA A 436 -6.85 -6.90 -24.05
C ALA A 436 -6.17 -5.87 -24.96
N ALA A 437 -6.68 -4.61 -25.01
CA ALA A 437 -6.19 -3.56 -25.91
C ALA A 437 -6.19 -3.99 -27.38
N GLY A 438 -5.01 -4.01 -28.05
CA GLY A 438 -4.85 -4.48 -29.41
C GLY A 438 -4.79 -6.00 -29.57
N GLY A 439 -4.89 -6.75 -28.47
CA GLY A 439 -4.88 -8.22 -28.44
C GLY A 439 -4.03 -8.79 -27.31
N ILE A 440 -4.17 -10.10 -27.10
CA ILE A 440 -3.35 -10.86 -26.16
C ILE A 440 -2.07 -11.33 -26.85
N GLU A 441 -0.94 -11.15 -26.16
CA GLU A 441 0.38 -11.57 -26.59
C GLU A 441 0.89 -12.73 -25.74
N ILE A 442 1.43 -13.75 -26.37
CA ILE A 442 2.11 -14.85 -25.70
C ILE A 442 3.61 -14.56 -25.68
N ARG A 443 4.20 -14.60 -24.51
CA ARG A 443 5.66 -14.54 -24.31
C ARG A 443 6.23 -15.89 -23.92
N GLU A 444 7.54 -15.99 -23.87
CA GLU A 444 8.28 -17.20 -23.48
C GLU A 444 7.83 -17.70 -22.08
N GLY A 445 7.81 -19.02 -21.88
CA GLY A 445 7.49 -19.63 -20.59
C GLY A 445 6.00 -19.94 -20.38
N LEU A 446 5.09 -19.72 -21.35
CA LEU A 446 3.66 -19.98 -21.15
C LEU A 446 3.37 -21.39 -20.64
N GLY A 447 4.03 -22.42 -21.15
CA GLY A 447 3.83 -23.81 -20.73
C GLY A 447 4.25 -24.10 -19.28
N GLU A 448 5.04 -23.23 -18.66
CA GLU A 448 5.44 -23.33 -17.25
C GLU A 448 4.35 -22.81 -16.32
N VAL A 449 3.58 -21.82 -16.75
CA VAL A 449 2.64 -21.08 -15.91
C VAL A 449 1.16 -21.30 -16.26
N LEU A 450 0.84 -21.70 -17.50
CA LEU A 450 -0.50 -22.10 -17.91
C LEU A 450 -0.58 -23.62 -17.98
N LYS A 451 -1.41 -24.20 -17.15
CA LYS A 451 -1.55 -25.66 -17.00
C LYS A 451 -2.99 -26.08 -17.25
N ILE A 452 -3.15 -27.16 -18.01
CA ILE A 452 -4.43 -27.81 -18.23
C ILE A 452 -4.36 -29.18 -17.55
N LYS A 453 -5.38 -29.52 -16.76
CA LYS A 453 -5.46 -30.81 -16.05
C LYS A 453 -6.82 -31.45 -16.28
N GLN A 454 -6.83 -32.70 -16.69
CA GLN A 454 -8.02 -33.51 -16.87
C GLN A 454 -7.80 -34.90 -16.27
N ASP A 455 -8.78 -35.44 -15.55
CA ASP A 455 -8.66 -36.72 -14.85
C ASP A 455 -7.42 -36.81 -13.91
N GLY A 456 -7.01 -35.67 -13.33
CA GLY A 456 -5.83 -35.60 -12.47
C GLY A 456 -4.49 -35.56 -13.23
N LEU A 457 -4.48 -35.58 -14.56
CA LEU A 457 -3.28 -35.59 -15.40
C LEU A 457 -3.10 -34.28 -16.17
N PHE A 458 -1.88 -33.77 -16.17
CA PHE A 458 -1.53 -32.62 -17.02
C PHE A 458 -1.60 -32.99 -18.50
N LYS A 459 -2.12 -32.07 -19.29
CA LYS A 459 -2.36 -32.22 -20.72
C LYS A 459 -1.57 -31.18 -21.51
N SER A 460 -1.02 -31.63 -22.64
CA SER A 460 -0.36 -30.74 -23.60
C SER A 460 -1.38 -30.04 -24.48
N TYR A 461 -1.05 -28.82 -24.88
CA TYR A 461 -1.84 -27.97 -25.77
C TYR A 461 -0.91 -27.20 -26.71
N ILE A 462 -1.47 -26.61 -27.75
CA ILE A 462 -0.84 -25.54 -28.56
C ILE A 462 -1.63 -24.27 -28.28
N ALA A 463 -0.96 -23.19 -27.96
CA ALA A 463 -1.61 -21.91 -27.69
C ALA A 463 -1.45 -20.96 -28.88
N GLU A 464 -2.56 -20.36 -29.29
CA GLU A 464 -2.62 -19.35 -30.33
C GLU A 464 -3.45 -18.17 -29.83
N THR A 465 -3.22 -16.97 -30.38
CA THR A 465 -4.01 -15.77 -30.04
C THR A 465 -4.84 -15.32 -31.24
N ASP A 466 -6.06 -14.84 -30.96
CA ASP A 466 -6.96 -14.24 -31.92
C ASP A 466 -7.61 -13.00 -31.29
N GLY A 467 -6.99 -11.85 -31.49
CA GLY A 467 -7.41 -10.59 -30.88
C GLY A 467 -7.44 -10.67 -29.34
N ASP A 468 -8.61 -10.52 -28.75
CA ASP A 468 -8.84 -10.60 -27.31
C ASP A 468 -8.99 -12.04 -26.77
N LYS A 469 -8.59 -13.05 -27.56
CA LYS A 469 -8.76 -14.46 -27.20
C LYS A 469 -7.45 -15.20 -27.16
N LEU A 470 -7.39 -16.18 -26.26
CA LEU A 470 -6.37 -17.23 -26.23
C LEU A 470 -7.05 -18.56 -26.58
N VAL A 471 -6.61 -19.19 -27.65
CA VAL A 471 -7.10 -20.48 -28.12
C VAL A 471 -6.11 -21.56 -27.74
N LEU A 472 -6.55 -22.51 -26.93
CA LEU A 472 -5.75 -23.66 -26.47
C LEU A 472 -6.20 -24.88 -27.27
N LEU A 473 -5.47 -25.25 -28.33
CA LEU A 473 -5.74 -26.42 -29.16
C LEU A 473 -5.30 -27.69 -28.43
N LEU A 474 -6.22 -28.62 -28.28
CA LEU A 474 -6.00 -29.87 -27.55
C LEU A 474 -5.75 -31.01 -28.53
N ARG A 475 -4.86 -31.92 -28.16
CA ARG A 475 -4.60 -33.17 -28.91
C ARG A 475 -5.46 -34.34 -28.43
N TYR A 476 -6.54 -34.04 -27.75
CA TYR A 476 -7.47 -35.02 -27.16
C TYR A 476 -8.83 -34.37 -27.04
N GLU A 477 -9.85 -35.16 -26.97
CA GLU A 477 -11.22 -34.68 -26.78
C GLU A 477 -11.48 -34.32 -25.33
N ALA A 478 -11.94 -33.11 -25.06
CA ALA A 478 -12.28 -32.64 -23.72
C ALA A 478 -13.69 -33.08 -23.32
N HIS A 479 -13.84 -34.32 -22.84
CA HIS A 479 -15.15 -34.89 -22.45
C HIS A 479 -15.60 -34.55 -21.04
N LYS A 480 -14.68 -34.15 -20.15
CA LYS A 480 -14.89 -33.99 -18.71
C LYS A 480 -14.49 -32.58 -18.27
N PRO A 481 -14.87 -32.18 -17.06
CA PRO A 481 -14.35 -30.95 -16.50
C PRO A 481 -12.83 -30.88 -16.63
N VAL A 482 -12.35 -29.75 -17.11
CA VAL A 482 -10.94 -29.49 -17.34
C VAL A 482 -10.54 -28.33 -16.42
N GLU A 483 -9.60 -28.57 -15.53
CA GLU A 483 -9.00 -27.51 -14.70
C GLU A 483 -7.97 -26.75 -15.55
N ILE A 484 -8.10 -25.45 -15.58
CA ILE A 484 -7.17 -24.53 -16.26
C ILE A 484 -6.64 -23.56 -15.24
N THR A 485 -5.32 -23.49 -15.11
CA THR A 485 -4.66 -22.58 -14.17
C THR A 485 -3.59 -21.76 -14.86
N TYR A 486 -3.46 -20.51 -14.45
CA TYR A 486 -2.42 -19.59 -14.92
C TYR A 486 -1.83 -18.83 -13.74
N CYS A 487 -0.50 -18.91 -13.55
CA CYS A 487 0.25 -18.27 -12.47
C CYS A 487 -0.26 -18.61 -11.05
N GLU A 488 -0.61 -19.88 -10.82
CA GLU A 488 -1.11 -20.41 -9.53
C GLU A 488 0.00 -20.93 -8.60
N ASP A 489 1.25 -20.66 -8.92
CA ASP A 489 2.38 -20.93 -8.03
C ASP A 489 2.75 -19.65 -7.24
N ASN A 490 3.40 -19.79 -6.08
CA ASN A 490 3.86 -18.65 -5.27
C ASN A 490 4.80 -17.74 -6.06
N PHE A 491 5.71 -18.34 -6.84
CA PHE A 491 6.52 -17.64 -7.81
C PHE A 491 6.19 -18.12 -9.22
N CYS A 492 5.99 -17.18 -10.11
CA CYS A 492 5.76 -17.39 -11.53
C CYS A 492 6.24 -16.16 -12.31
N ASN A 493 6.54 -16.34 -13.59
CA ASN A 493 6.79 -15.24 -14.52
C ASN A 493 5.60 -15.15 -15.48
N ALA A 494 4.91 -14.03 -15.51
CA ALA A 494 3.81 -13.82 -16.45
C ALA A 494 4.25 -14.07 -17.89
N ALA A 495 3.44 -14.79 -18.66
CA ALA A 495 3.69 -15.10 -20.06
C ALA A 495 2.54 -14.67 -21.00
N LEU A 496 1.46 -14.11 -20.44
CA LEU A 496 0.35 -13.52 -21.18
C LEU A 496 0.28 -12.02 -20.85
N PHE A 497 0.19 -11.21 -21.90
CA PHE A 497 0.16 -9.75 -21.79
C PHE A 497 -0.86 -9.19 -22.78
N ASN A 498 -1.32 -7.95 -22.55
CA ASN A 498 -1.95 -7.20 -23.62
C ASN A 498 -0.87 -6.47 -24.47
N SER A 499 -1.29 -5.87 -25.58
CA SER A 499 -0.41 -5.16 -26.51
C SER A 499 0.31 -3.94 -25.90
N GLU A 500 -0.11 -3.47 -24.72
CA GLU A 500 0.53 -2.36 -23.98
C GLU A 500 1.49 -2.87 -22.89
N GLY A 501 1.70 -4.19 -22.81
CA GLY A 501 2.63 -4.83 -21.88
C GLY A 501 2.09 -4.95 -20.45
N ASN A 502 0.77 -4.85 -20.23
CA ASN A 502 0.19 -5.19 -18.94
C ASN A 502 -0.04 -6.70 -18.85
N PRO A 503 0.42 -7.38 -17.77
CA PRO A 503 0.26 -8.82 -17.62
C PRO A 503 -1.19 -9.21 -17.36
N VAL A 504 -1.57 -10.40 -17.82
CA VAL A 504 -2.84 -11.03 -17.48
C VAL A 504 -2.83 -11.46 -16.02
N TYR A 505 -3.93 -11.22 -15.30
CA TYR A 505 -4.11 -11.72 -13.92
C TYR A 505 -4.05 -13.24 -13.85
N GLY A 506 -3.55 -13.75 -12.71
CA GLY A 506 -3.64 -15.18 -12.39
C GLY A 506 -5.09 -15.66 -12.36
N PHE A 507 -5.32 -16.89 -12.83
CA PHE A 507 -6.66 -17.46 -12.82
C PHE A 507 -6.67 -18.97 -12.62
N LYS A 508 -7.79 -19.44 -12.07
CA LYS A 508 -8.12 -20.86 -11.95
C LYS A 508 -9.58 -21.08 -12.30
N PHE A 509 -9.83 -21.92 -13.28
CA PHE A 509 -11.18 -22.27 -13.74
C PHE A 509 -11.35 -23.78 -13.91
N GLU A 510 -12.58 -24.22 -13.84
CA GLU A 510 -13.04 -25.54 -14.23
C GLU A 510 -14.00 -25.38 -15.43
N ALA A 511 -13.67 -25.97 -16.59
CA ALA A 511 -14.40 -25.83 -17.83
C ALA A 511 -15.08 -27.14 -18.29
#